data_0eecd7b6356d80651facb4cfd51dbdf2
#
_entry.id   0eecd7b6356d80651facb4cfd51dbdf2
#
_cell.length_a   1.000
_cell.length_b   1.000
_cell.length_c   1.000
_cell.angle_alpha   90.00
_cell.angle_beta   90.00
_cell.angle_gamma   90.00
#
_symmetry.space_group_name_H-M   'P 1'
#
loop_
_entity.id
_entity.type
_entity.pdbx_description
1 polymer ?
#
loop_
_entity_poly.entity_id
_entity_poly.type
_entity_poly.pdbx_seq_one_letter_code
_entity_poly.pdbx_strand_id
1 'polypeptide(L)'
;FSSRDDVITYLIHLGYLAYDQRKQCAFIPNEEIRQELLAATKKTKWNELQEFEYQSEQLLEATLDREETLVADYIEQIHMEYASAIRYHNENSLSSVLTIAYLSAMKYYFKPIRELPTGRGFSDFVFIPKEEYRVDYPALVVELKWNKSAHTALQNRKSPVANR
;
A
#
# COMPACT_ATOMS: atom_id res chain seq x y z
N PHE A 1 -1.03 16.95 9.64
CA PHE A 1 -0.69 16.06 10.76
C PHE A 1 0.47 15.18 10.30
N SER A 2 1.58 15.26 11.01
CA SER A 2 2.81 14.52 10.67
C SER A 2 3.00 13.27 11.54
N SER A 3 2.27 13.19 12.66
CA SER A 3 2.40 12.10 13.61
C SER A 3 1.04 11.73 14.24
N ARG A 4 0.99 10.54 14.86
CA ARG A 4 -0.14 10.10 15.68
C ARG A 4 -0.42 11.07 16.83
N ASP A 5 0.64 11.62 17.42
CA ASP A 5 0.52 12.52 18.57
C ASP A 5 -0.10 13.86 18.19
N ASP A 6 0.13 14.35 16.96
CA ASP A 6 -0.52 15.55 16.44
C ASP A 6 -2.03 15.36 16.36
N VAL A 7 -2.47 14.19 15.88
CA VAL A 7 -3.90 13.85 15.77
C VAL A 7 -4.54 13.76 17.15
N ILE A 8 -3.89 13.06 18.10
CA ILE A 8 -4.38 12.94 19.48
C ILE A 8 -4.47 14.32 20.14
N THR A 9 -3.44 15.13 20.01
CA THR A 9 -3.41 16.50 20.55
C THR A 9 -4.54 17.34 19.97
N TYR A 10 -4.76 17.26 18.67
CA TYR A 10 -5.86 17.97 18.02
C TYR A 10 -7.24 17.51 18.52
N LEU A 11 -7.45 16.21 18.70
CA LEU A 11 -8.69 15.66 19.26
C LEU A 11 -8.92 16.10 20.71
N ILE A 12 -7.85 16.28 21.50
CA ILE A 12 -7.93 16.83 22.85
C ILE A 12 -8.37 18.29 22.80
N HIS A 13 -7.79 19.11 21.93
CA HIS A 13 -8.16 20.51 21.75
C HIS A 13 -9.60 20.70 21.26
N LEU A 14 -10.11 19.78 20.46
CA LEU A 14 -11.49 19.80 20.00
C LEU A 14 -12.50 19.25 21.05
N GLY A 15 -12.02 18.71 22.16
CA GLY A 15 -12.88 18.15 23.21
C GLY A 15 -13.36 16.72 22.95
N TYR A 16 -12.90 16.05 21.90
CA TYR A 16 -13.22 14.64 21.65
C TYR A 16 -12.45 13.69 22.57
N LEU A 17 -11.28 14.12 23.06
CA LEU A 17 -10.50 13.39 24.04
C LEU A 17 -10.16 14.30 25.22
N ALA A 18 -9.99 13.70 26.40
CA ALA A 18 -9.40 14.35 27.57
C ALA A 18 -8.04 13.75 27.84
N TYR A 19 -7.19 14.47 28.60
CA TYR A 19 -5.86 14.02 28.94
C TYR A 19 -5.67 13.92 30.46
N ASP A 20 -5.28 12.73 30.93
CA ASP A 20 -4.90 12.51 32.32
C ASP A 20 -3.38 12.69 32.48
N GLN A 21 -2.98 13.81 33.09
CA GLN A 21 -1.56 14.14 33.33
C GLN A 21 -0.84 13.13 34.24
N ARG A 22 -1.55 12.50 35.18
CA ARG A 22 -0.93 11.54 36.10
C ARG A 22 -0.61 10.22 35.42
N LYS A 23 -1.53 9.77 34.57
CA LYS A 23 -1.41 8.52 33.80
C LYS A 23 -0.71 8.72 32.46
N GLN A 24 -0.50 9.98 32.07
CA GLN A 24 0.04 10.35 30.74
C GLN A 24 -0.70 9.67 29.58
N CYS A 25 -2.03 9.63 29.65
CA CYS A 25 -2.85 9.01 28.61
C CYS A 25 -4.04 9.89 28.22
N ALA A 26 -4.41 9.83 26.95
CA ALA A 26 -5.66 10.37 26.46
C ALA A 26 -6.79 9.36 26.69
N PHE A 27 -7.98 9.86 26.99
CA PHE A 27 -9.16 9.03 27.21
C PHE A 27 -10.42 9.71 26.68
N ILE A 28 -11.50 8.94 26.48
CA ILE A 28 -12.79 9.46 26.05
C ILE A 28 -13.54 10.02 27.27
N PRO A 29 -13.90 11.32 27.28
CA PRO A 29 -14.33 12.01 28.51
C PRO A 29 -15.72 11.62 29.00
N ASN A 30 -16.62 11.21 28.10
CA ASN A 30 -18.00 10.87 28.43
C ASN A 30 -18.60 9.87 27.43
N GLU A 31 -19.81 9.38 27.77
CA GLU A 31 -20.51 8.38 26.97
C GLU A 31 -21.04 8.94 25.65
N GLU A 32 -21.38 10.22 25.57
CA GLU A 32 -21.86 10.85 24.33
C GLU A 32 -20.76 10.83 23.26
N ILE A 33 -19.57 11.30 23.62
CA ILE A 33 -18.41 11.25 22.72
C ILE A 33 -18.06 9.80 22.36
N ARG A 34 -18.19 8.86 23.32
CA ARG A 34 -17.95 7.44 23.03
C ARG A 34 -18.93 6.90 21.99
N GLN A 35 -20.21 7.25 22.09
CA GLN A 35 -21.22 6.83 21.12
C GLN A 35 -21.00 7.48 19.74
N GLU A 36 -20.63 8.75 19.69
CA GLU A 36 -20.27 9.44 18.45
C GLU A 36 -19.08 8.77 17.74
N LEU A 37 -18.01 8.47 18.47
CA LEU A 37 -16.84 7.79 17.93
C LEU A 37 -17.18 6.37 17.46
N LEU A 38 -17.99 5.62 18.24
CA LEU A 38 -18.47 4.31 17.83
C LEU A 38 -19.38 4.38 16.59
N ALA A 39 -20.23 5.39 16.48
CA ALA A 39 -21.08 5.60 15.32
C ALA A 39 -20.22 5.95 14.07
N ALA A 40 -19.17 6.75 14.26
CA ALA A 40 -18.24 7.08 13.20
C ALA A 40 -17.46 5.84 12.71
N THR A 41 -17.01 4.98 13.61
CA THR A 41 -16.28 3.74 13.26
C THR A 41 -17.19 2.65 12.68
N LYS A 42 -18.48 2.64 13.00
CA LYS A 42 -19.47 1.70 12.43
C LYS A 42 -19.95 2.06 11.03
N LYS A 43 -19.58 3.22 10.50
CA LYS A 43 -19.90 3.54 9.09
C LYS A 43 -19.12 2.57 8.19
N THR A 44 -19.85 1.90 7.30
CA THR A 44 -19.39 0.85 6.36
C THR A 44 -18.05 1.19 5.68
N LYS A 45 -17.84 2.44 5.35
CA LYS A 45 -16.60 2.90 4.70
C LYS A 45 -15.32 2.74 5.53
N TRP A 46 -15.39 2.71 6.86
CA TRP A 46 -14.22 2.47 7.70
C TRP A 46 -13.84 0.99 7.73
N ASN A 47 -14.84 0.11 7.74
CA ASN A 47 -14.60 -1.33 7.67
C ASN A 47 -14.00 -1.71 6.31
N GLU A 48 -14.50 -1.13 5.22
CA GLU A 48 -13.94 -1.31 3.87
C GLU A 48 -12.48 -0.81 3.80
N LEU A 49 -12.17 0.34 4.40
CA LEU A 49 -10.81 0.87 4.42
C LEU A 49 -9.85 0.00 5.25
N GLN A 50 -10.30 -0.48 6.42
CA GLN A 50 -9.51 -1.39 7.26
C GLN A 50 -9.27 -2.73 6.58
N GLU A 51 -10.29 -3.27 5.93
CA GLU A 51 -10.16 -4.50 5.14
C GLU A 51 -9.17 -4.32 4.00
N PHE A 52 -9.26 -3.20 3.29
CA PHE A 52 -8.33 -2.86 2.23
C PHE A 52 -6.88 -2.72 2.74
N GLU A 53 -6.67 -2.04 3.86
CA GLU A 53 -5.35 -1.91 4.48
C GLU A 53 -4.79 -3.28 4.87
N TYR A 54 -5.60 -4.15 5.46
CA TYR A 54 -5.24 -5.50 5.81
C TYR A 54 -4.85 -6.33 4.57
N GLN A 55 -5.67 -6.32 3.53
CA GLN A 55 -5.36 -7.03 2.27
C GLN A 55 -4.06 -6.52 1.63
N SER A 56 -3.82 -5.21 1.67
CA SER A 56 -2.59 -4.61 1.16
C SER A 56 -1.35 -5.03 1.98
N GLU A 57 -1.47 -5.18 3.30
CA GLU A 57 -0.39 -5.73 4.14
C GLU A 57 -0.13 -7.20 3.82
N GLN A 58 -1.17 -8.02 3.70
CA GLN A 58 -1.03 -9.44 3.34
C GLN A 58 -0.40 -9.63 1.96
N LEU A 59 -0.74 -8.79 0.97
CA LEU A 59 -0.11 -8.79 -0.33
C LEU A 59 1.40 -8.49 -0.23
N LEU A 60 1.80 -7.51 0.59
CA LEU A 60 3.20 -7.18 0.78
C LEU A 60 3.95 -8.36 1.43
N GLU A 61 3.41 -8.97 2.48
CA GLU A 61 3.98 -10.15 3.15
C GLU A 61 4.14 -11.31 2.17
N ALA A 62 3.08 -11.67 1.43
CA ALA A 62 3.13 -12.73 0.42
C ALA A 62 4.20 -12.45 -0.65
N THR A 63 4.40 -11.18 -1.02
CA THR A 63 5.44 -10.77 -1.98
C THR A 63 6.84 -11.00 -1.42
N LEU A 64 7.06 -10.65 -0.16
CA LEU A 64 8.35 -10.83 0.52
C LEU A 64 8.68 -12.31 0.74
N ASP A 65 7.66 -13.11 1.06
CA ASP A 65 7.75 -14.56 1.25
C ASP A 65 7.79 -15.34 -0.07
N ARG A 66 7.63 -14.66 -1.21
CA ARG A 66 7.63 -15.24 -2.56
C ARG A 66 6.50 -16.23 -2.81
N GLU A 67 5.34 -15.98 -2.23
CA GLU A 67 4.15 -16.80 -2.36
C GLU A 67 3.35 -16.40 -3.61
N GLU A 68 3.79 -16.84 -4.79
CA GLU A 68 3.29 -16.42 -6.10
C GLU A 68 1.77 -16.54 -6.24
N THR A 69 1.20 -17.62 -5.72
CA THR A 69 -0.24 -17.87 -5.80
C THR A 69 -1.03 -16.86 -4.98
N LEU A 70 -0.62 -16.60 -3.73
CA LEU A 70 -1.26 -15.62 -2.87
C LEU A 70 -1.14 -14.20 -3.43
N VAL A 71 0.02 -13.85 -3.99
CA VAL A 71 0.20 -12.55 -4.67
C VAL A 71 -0.78 -12.40 -5.82
N ALA A 72 -0.94 -13.44 -6.64
CA ALA A 72 -1.88 -13.43 -7.77
C ALA A 72 -3.33 -13.28 -7.29
N ASP A 73 -3.73 -14.05 -6.28
CA ASP A 73 -5.09 -14.04 -5.72
C ASP A 73 -5.44 -12.67 -5.11
N TYR A 74 -4.54 -12.06 -4.34
CA TYR A 74 -4.77 -10.73 -3.77
C TYR A 74 -4.86 -9.64 -4.85
N ILE A 75 -4.00 -9.69 -5.87
CA ILE A 75 -4.05 -8.72 -6.98
C ILE A 75 -5.35 -8.90 -7.77
N GLU A 76 -5.80 -10.14 -8.02
CA GLU A 76 -7.06 -10.42 -8.70
C GLU A 76 -8.25 -9.91 -7.88
N GLN A 77 -8.28 -10.16 -6.58
CA GLN A 77 -9.34 -9.69 -5.68
C GLN A 77 -9.44 -8.16 -5.69
N ILE A 78 -8.33 -7.46 -5.48
CA ILE A 78 -8.27 -6.00 -5.51
C ILE A 78 -8.66 -5.48 -6.90
N HIS A 79 -8.23 -6.16 -7.96
CA HIS A 79 -8.62 -5.85 -9.31
C HIS A 79 -10.14 -5.94 -9.51
N MET A 80 -10.76 -7.02 -9.09
CA MET A 80 -12.20 -7.22 -9.25
C MET A 80 -13.02 -6.20 -8.45
N GLU A 81 -12.57 -5.83 -7.26
CA GLU A 81 -13.24 -4.88 -6.38
C GLU A 81 -13.17 -3.44 -6.93
N TYR A 82 -12.03 -3.05 -7.51
CA TYR A 82 -11.79 -1.70 -8.00
C TYR A 82 -11.89 -1.56 -9.53
N ALA A 83 -11.98 -2.65 -10.27
CA ALA A 83 -12.04 -2.64 -11.75
C ALA A 83 -13.30 -1.96 -12.30
N SER A 84 -14.38 -1.90 -11.53
CA SER A 84 -15.59 -1.16 -11.92
C SER A 84 -15.34 0.35 -12.06
N ALA A 85 -14.33 0.88 -11.35
CA ALA A 85 -13.94 2.28 -11.40
C ALA A 85 -12.84 2.57 -12.44
N ILE A 86 -12.11 1.55 -12.89
CA ILE A 86 -10.97 1.70 -13.81
C ILE A 86 -11.24 0.85 -15.06
N ARG A 87 -11.50 1.51 -16.21
CA ARG A 87 -11.62 0.79 -17.49
C ARG A 87 -10.24 0.23 -17.89
N TYR A 88 -10.10 -1.08 -17.78
CA TYR A 88 -8.89 -1.81 -18.10
C TYR A 88 -8.69 -1.97 -19.59
N HIS A 89 -7.65 -1.37 -20.13
CA HIS A 89 -7.28 -1.59 -21.53
C HIS A 89 -5.76 -1.61 -21.82
N ASN A 90 -4.88 -1.42 -20.79
CA ASN A 90 -3.44 -1.37 -21.04
C ASN A 90 -2.59 -1.54 -19.74
N GLU A 91 -1.27 -1.59 -19.90
CA GLU A 91 -0.29 -1.67 -18.79
C GLU A 91 -0.43 -0.52 -17.77
N ASN A 92 -0.87 0.68 -18.19
CA ASN A 92 -1.10 1.82 -17.29
C ASN A 92 -2.23 1.57 -16.30
N SER A 93 -3.28 0.86 -16.71
CA SER A 93 -4.39 0.51 -15.84
C SER A 93 -3.94 -0.50 -14.77
N LEU A 94 -3.18 -1.52 -15.15
CA LEU A 94 -2.59 -2.50 -14.24
C LEU A 94 -1.63 -1.81 -13.24
N SER A 95 -0.81 -0.90 -13.74
CA SER A 95 0.08 -0.06 -12.94
C SER A 95 -0.66 0.73 -11.85
N SER A 96 -1.85 1.26 -12.19
CA SER A 96 -2.67 2.00 -11.22
C SER A 96 -3.23 1.09 -10.13
N VAL A 97 -3.70 -0.11 -10.48
CA VAL A 97 -4.16 -1.11 -9.51
C VAL A 97 -3.04 -1.54 -8.58
N LEU A 98 -1.86 -1.82 -9.10
CA LEU A 98 -0.71 -2.18 -8.27
C LEU A 98 -0.29 -1.05 -7.32
N THR A 99 -0.37 0.21 -7.75
CA THR A 99 -0.11 1.35 -6.86
C THR A 99 -1.08 1.35 -5.67
N ILE A 100 -2.33 1.02 -5.89
CA ILE A 100 -3.35 0.93 -4.85
C ILE A 100 -3.12 -0.34 -4.01
N ALA A 101 -2.92 -1.49 -4.66
CA ALA A 101 -2.73 -2.78 -4.00
C ALA A 101 -1.57 -2.78 -2.99
N TYR A 102 -0.48 -2.09 -3.31
CA TYR A 102 0.68 -1.96 -2.43
C TYR A 102 0.68 -0.66 -1.59
N LEU A 103 -0.49 -0.13 -1.25
CA LEU A 103 -0.57 1.13 -0.49
C LEU A 103 0.10 1.00 0.89
N SER A 104 -0.09 -0.13 1.59
CA SER A 104 0.53 -0.41 2.89
C SER A 104 2.05 -0.45 2.83
N ALA A 105 2.64 -0.78 1.67
CA ALA A 105 4.07 -0.78 1.48
C ALA A 105 4.72 0.58 1.78
N MET A 106 3.97 1.70 1.65
CA MET A 106 4.47 3.05 1.98
C MET A 106 4.78 3.23 3.48
N LYS A 107 4.38 2.31 4.33
CA LYS A 107 4.79 2.24 5.74
C LYS A 107 6.30 1.97 5.85
N TYR A 108 6.82 1.07 5.03
CA TYR A 108 8.19 0.55 5.06
C TYR A 108 9.06 1.07 3.92
N TYR A 109 8.45 1.46 2.82
CA TYR A 109 9.10 1.93 1.59
C TYR A 109 8.80 3.40 1.34
N PHE A 110 9.68 4.05 0.59
CA PHE A 110 9.35 5.32 -0.04
C PHE A 110 8.26 5.12 -1.07
N LYS A 111 7.62 6.22 -1.49
CA LYS A 111 6.64 6.18 -2.59
C LYS A 111 7.25 5.47 -3.80
N PRO A 112 6.55 4.47 -4.37
CA PRO A 112 7.08 3.71 -5.50
C PRO A 112 7.48 4.63 -6.66
N ILE A 113 8.67 4.39 -7.19
CA ILE A 113 9.16 5.09 -8.39
C ILE A 113 8.64 4.32 -9.60
N ARG A 114 7.94 5.04 -10.49
CA ARG A 114 7.45 4.49 -11.76
C ARG A 114 8.42 4.85 -12.87
N GLU A 115 8.55 3.94 -13.84
CA GLU A 115 9.37 4.17 -15.06
C GLU A 115 10.81 4.58 -14.74
N LEU A 116 11.44 3.89 -13.77
CA LEU A 116 12.82 4.18 -13.41
C LEU A 116 13.77 3.74 -14.54
N PRO A 117 14.62 4.65 -15.10
CA PRO A 117 15.63 4.28 -16.08
C PRO A 117 16.65 3.31 -15.48
N THR A 118 16.83 2.14 -16.09
CA THR A 118 17.76 1.09 -15.62
C THR A 118 19.00 0.90 -16.52
N GLY A 119 19.29 1.88 -17.39
CA GLY A 119 20.39 1.84 -18.33
C GLY A 119 20.15 0.97 -19.58
N ARG A 120 19.24 0.01 -19.52
CA ARG A 120 18.82 -0.85 -20.65
C ARG A 120 17.31 -0.84 -20.90
N GLY A 121 16.61 0.15 -20.35
CA GLY A 121 15.16 0.28 -20.40
C GLY A 121 14.63 0.95 -19.16
N PHE A 122 13.34 0.76 -18.91
CA PHE A 122 12.65 1.30 -17.74
C PHE A 122 12.11 0.15 -16.92
N SER A 123 12.18 0.25 -15.59
CA SER A 123 11.44 -0.64 -14.70
C SER A 123 10.08 -0.02 -14.41
N ASP A 124 9.03 -0.82 -14.50
CA ASP A 124 7.66 -0.30 -14.32
C ASP A 124 7.44 0.23 -12.91
N PHE A 125 7.94 -0.49 -11.87
CA PHE A 125 7.94 -0.03 -10.49
C PHE A 125 9.22 -0.41 -9.75
N VAL A 126 9.66 0.49 -8.88
CA VAL A 126 10.75 0.24 -7.93
C VAL A 126 10.31 0.69 -6.55
N PHE A 127 10.38 -0.21 -5.58
CA PHE A 127 10.15 0.07 -4.17
C PHE A 127 11.49 0.12 -3.46
N ILE A 128 11.83 1.27 -2.90
CA ILE A 128 13.08 1.49 -2.15
C ILE A 128 12.71 1.53 -0.67
N PRO A 129 13.25 0.64 0.18
CA PRO A 129 12.95 0.65 1.61
C PRO A 129 13.49 1.93 2.27
N LYS A 130 12.76 2.43 3.26
CA LYS A 130 13.24 3.51 4.11
C LYS A 130 14.44 3.02 4.92
N GLU A 131 15.28 3.94 5.36
CA GLU A 131 16.58 3.61 5.94
C GLU A 131 16.47 2.71 7.18
N GLU A 132 15.48 2.99 8.01
CA GLU A 132 15.17 2.22 9.23
C GLU A 132 14.70 0.78 8.98
N TYR A 133 14.23 0.47 7.76
CA TYR A 133 13.67 -0.85 7.40
C TYR A 133 14.53 -1.65 6.42
N ARG A 134 15.69 -1.15 6.02
CA ARG A 134 16.55 -1.80 5.00
C ARG A 134 17.04 -3.19 5.36
N VAL A 135 17.08 -3.52 6.65
CA VAL A 135 17.55 -4.84 7.12
C VAL A 135 16.49 -5.91 6.84
N ASP A 136 15.21 -5.57 7.06
CA ASP A 136 14.10 -6.52 7.00
C ASP A 136 13.37 -6.47 5.66
N TYR A 137 13.46 -5.36 4.92
CA TYR A 137 12.72 -5.11 3.69
C TYR A 137 13.68 -4.89 2.51
N PRO A 138 13.77 -5.86 1.57
CA PRO A 138 14.62 -5.71 0.37
C PRO A 138 14.01 -4.68 -0.59
N ALA A 139 14.85 -4.08 -1.44
CA ALA A 139 14.34 -3.32 -2.57
C ALA A 139 13.62 -4.24 -3.56
N LEU A 140 12.42 -3.84 -4.01
CA LEU A 140 11.62 -4.61 -4.96
C LEU A 140 11.62 -3.92 -6.32
N VAL A 141 11.78 -4.70 -7.37
CA VAL A 141 11.67 -4.24 -8.75
C VAL A 141 10.59 -5.06 -9.43
N VAL A 142 9.53 -4.40 -9.87
CA VAL A 142 8.37 -5.02 -10.50
C VAL A 142 8.35 -4.68 -11.97
N GLU A 143 8.15 -5.69 -12.80
CA GLU A 143 8.00 -5.59 -14.24
C GLU A 143 6.62 -6.08 -14.65
N LEU A 144 5.89 -5.29 -15.40
CA LEU A 144 4.56 -5.59 -15.89
C LEU A 144 4.60 -6.00 -17.34
N LYS A 145 3.84 -7.03 -17.70
CA LYS A 145 3.65 -7.42 -19.10
C LYS A 145 2.21 -7.80 -19.35
N TRP A 146 1.60 -7.14 -20.28
CA TRP A 146 0.26 -7.43 -20.72
C TRP A 146 0.22 -8.65 -21.64
N ASN A 147 -0.65 -9.62 -21.32
CA ASN A 147 -0.83 -10.86 -22.11
C ASN A 147 0.44 -11.65 -22.42
N LYS A 148 1.46 -11.59 -21.53
CA LYS A 148 2.71 -12.35 -21.64
C LYS A 148 2.98 -13.10 -20.33
N SER A 149 3.70 -14.22 -20.43
CA SER A 149 4.10 -14.95 -19.23
C SER A 149 5.15 -14.19 -18.42
N ALA A 150 5.23 -14.46 -17.11
CA ALA A 150 6.27 -13.91 -16.23
C ALA A 150 7.68 -14.24 -16.75
N HIS A 151 7.89 -15.44 -17.31
CA HIS A 151 9.15 -15.85 -17.90
C HIS A 151 9.58 -14.93 -19.06
N THR A 152 8.64 -14.50 -19.91
CA THR A 152 8.92 -13.57 -21.03
C THR A 152 9.31 -12.18 -20.51
N ALA A 153 8.71 -11.72 -19.41
CA ALA A 153 9.05 -10.45 -18.77
C ALA A 153 10.51 -10.44 -18.27
N LEU A 154 10.94 -11.53 -17.63
CA LEU A 154 12.30 -11.68 -17.11
C LEU A 154 13.35 -11.85 -18.20
N GLN A 155 13.02 -12.52 -19.31
CA GLN A 155 13.95 -12.71 -20.45
C GLN A 155 14.27 -11.39 -21.16
N ASN A 156 13.30 -10.49 -21.32
CA ASN A 156 13.50 -9.19 -21.96
C ASN A 156 14.52 -8.31 -21.23
N ARG A 157 14.73 -8.53 -19.92
CA ARG A 157 15.80 -7.88 -19.15
C ARG A 157 17.21 -8.43 -19.45
N LYS A 158 17.29 -9.69 -19.88
CA LYS A 158 18.59 -10.38 -20.11
C LYS A 158 19.09 -10.28 -21.55
N SER A 159 18.26 -9.90 -22.51
CA SER A 159 18.68 -9.78 -23.91
C SER A 159 19.59 -8.55 -24.10
N PRO A 160 20.84 -8.73 -24.55
CA PRO A 160 21.65 -7.59 -24.97
C PRO A 160 21.00 -6.94 -26.19
N VAL A 161 20.89 -5.63 -26.16
CA VAL A 161 20.55 -4.88 -27.38
C VAL A 161 21.58 -5.22 -28.43
N ALA A 162 21.15 -5.94 -29.47
CA ALA A 162 21.96 -6.13 -30.66
C ALA A 162 22.30 -4.74 -31.21
N ASN A 163 23.58 -4.46 -31.35
CA ASN A 163 24.13 -3.28 -32.00
C ASN A 163 23.45 -3.03 -33.34
N ARG A 164 22.88 -1.86 -33.50
CA ARG A 164 22.82 -1.15 -34.78
C ARG A 164 23.24 0.30 -34.58
#